data_1e254bbe7f21cf6ff47f88de51f2ea1d
#
_entry.id   1e254bbe7f21cf6ff47f88de51f2ea1d
#
_cell.length_a   1.000
_cell.length_b   1.000
_cell.length_c   1.000
_cell.angle_alpha   90.00
_cell.angle_beta   90.00
_cell.angle_gamma   90.00
#
_symmetry.space_group_name_H-M   'P 1'
#
loop_
_entity.id
_entity.type
_entity.pdbx_description
1 polymer ?
#
loop_
_entity_poly.entity_id
_entity_poly.type
_entity_poly.pdbx_seq_one_letter_code
_entity_poly.pdbx_strand_id
1 'polypeptide(L)'
;TNKSIVRRFLGAVRYGDLDTIEALQAPDCTWWVVGGGDMTRAEYTDAVKGMLLTASTRKVEIIGIICEGDTVAAEVRSELHFGDSIYANEYHDLFVIRDGLIVHGREYFDTNKVAAFFGPQGE
;
A
#
# COMPACT_ATOMS: atom_id res chain seq x y z
N THR A 1 10.48 12.52 -10.13
CA THR A 1 10.23 11.39 -11.04
C THR A 1 9.06 10.54 -10.51
N ASN A 2 8.51 9.71 -11.37
CA ASN A 2 7.44 8.81 -10.97
C ASN A 2 7.90 7.81 -9.91
N LYS A 3 9.14 7.33 -10.02
CA LYS A 3 9.72 6.48 -8.97
C LYS A 3 9.82 7.21 -7.63
N SER A 4 10.18 8.50 -7.64
CA SER A 4 10.27 9.30 -6.41
C SER A 4 8.93 9.42 -5.70
N ILE A 5 7.85 9.56 -6.46
CA ILE A 5 6.49 9.65 -5.92
C ILE A 5 6.13 8.36 -5.21
N VAL A 6 6.42 7.20 -5.83
CA VAL A 6 6.17 5.90 -5.22
C VAL A 6 7.01 5.71 -3.96
N ARG A 7 8.30 6.10 -3.98
CA ARG A 7 9.15 6.04 -2.79
C ARG A 7 8.61 6.90 -1.66
N ARG A 8 8.12 8.10 -1.98
CA ARG A 8 7.50 8.98 -0.98
C ARG A 8 6.23 8.37 -0.41
N PHE A 9 5.40 7.76 -1.26
CA PHE A 9 4.17 7.10 -0.83
C PHE A 9 4.47 5.95 0.13
N LEU A 10 5.38 5.05 -0.25
CA LEU A 10 5.76 3.91 0.58
C LEU A 10 6.48 4.34 1.86
N GLY A 11 7.27 5.41 1.79
CA GLY A 11 7.85 6.01 2.98
C GLY A 11 6.81 6.56 3.94
N ALA A 12 5.76 7.18 3.40
CA ALA A 12 4.64 7.68 4.20
C ALA A 12 3.90 6.52 4.87
N VAL A 13 3.73 5.39 4.18
CA VAL A 13 3.16 4.17 4.78
C VAL A 13 4.04 3.70 5.94
N ARG A 14 5.34 3.64 5.74
CA ARG A 14 6.29 3.21 6.80
C ARG A 14 6.18 4.06 8.06
N TYR A 15 6.09 5.37 7.88
CA TYR A 15 6.06 6.30 9.02
C TYR A 15 4.66 6.65 9.52
N GLY A 16 3.63 6.11 8.88
CA GLY A 16 2.25 6.40 9.28
C GLY A 16 1.82 7.82 8.97
N ASP A 17 2.41 8.43 7.96
CA ASP A 17 2.12 9.80 7.54
C ASP A 17 0.87 9.82 6.65
N LEU A 18 -0.29 9.85 7.28
CA LEU A 18 -1.58 9.75 6.60
C LEU A 18 -1.85 10.92 5.66
N ASP A 19 -1.40 12.12 6.04
CA ASP A 19 -1.59 13.31 5.19
C ASP A 19 -0.85 13.17 3.87
N THR A 20 0.38 12.66 3.90
CA THR A 20 1.18 12.43 2.69
C THR A 20 0.58 11.29 1.86
N ILE A 21 0.13 10.21 2.51
CA ILE A 21 -0.54 9.09 1.82
C ILE A 21 -1.74 9.63 1.01
N GLU A 22 -2.55 10.47 1.61
CA GLU A 22 -3.69 11.06 0.93
C GLU A 22 -3.27 12.07 -0.14
N ALA A 23 -2.34 12.96 0.18
CA ALA A 23 -1.92 14.04 -0.71
C ALA A 23 -1.27 13.56 -2.01
N LEU A 24 -0.64 12.38 -2.01
CA LEU A 24 0.00 11.81 -3.20
C LEU A 24 -0.99 11.11 -4.13
N GLN A 25 -2.24 10.96 -3.72
CA GLN A 25 -3.30 10.36 -4.53
C GLN A 25 -4.17 11.44 -5.16
N ALA A 26 -4.50 11.27 -6.44
CA ALA A 26 -5.48 12.14 -7.10
C ALA A 26 -6.84 12.01 -6.39
N PRO A 27 -7.66 13.09 -6.38
CA PRO A 27 -8.97 13.03 -5.71
C PRO A 27 -9.87 11.89 -6.18
N ASP A 28 -9.76 11.50 -7.44
CA ASP A 28 -10.51 10.40 -8.06
C ASP A 28 -9.69 9.12 -8.20
N CYS A 29 -8.60 9.00 -7.46
CA CYS A 29 -7.75 7.80 -7.48
C CYS A 29 -8.57 6.57 -7.12
N THR A 30 -8.32 5.48 -7.85
CA THR A 30 -8.95 4.19 -7.59
C THR A 30 -7.87 3.14 -7.31
N TRP A 31 -8.27 2.11 -6.57
CA TRP A 31 -7.39 0.98 -6.25
C TRP A 31 -8.08 -0.32 -6.59
N TRP A 32 -7.27 -1.32 -6.87
CA TRP A 32 -7.70 -2.69 -6.90
C TRP A 32 -6.78 -3.50 -5.98
N VAL A 33 -7.35 -4.25 -5.06
CA VAL A 33 -6.61 -5.03 -4.08
C VAL A 33 -6.96 -6.50 -4.25
N VAL A 34 -5.95 -7.35 -4.35
CA VAL A 34 -6.16 -8.78 -4.53
C VAL A 34 -7.02 -9.32 -3.37
N GLY A 35 -8.06 -10.09 -3.70
CA GLY A 35 -9.01 -10.62 -2.73
C GLY A 35 -10.06 -9.62 -2.24
N GLY A 36 -9.83 -8.32 -2.40
CA GLY A 36 -10.77 -7.27 -1.97
C GLY A 36 -11.50 -6.58 -3.10
N GLY A 37 -10.91 -6.56 -4.30
CA GLY A 37 -11.51 -5.92 -5.48
C GLY A 37 -11.32 -4.42 -5.52
N ASP A 38 -12.25 -3.73 -6.19
CA ASP A 38 -12.15 -2.30 -6.44
C ASP A 38 -12.44 -1.47 -5.18
N MET A 39 -11.68 -0.39 -5.01
CA MET A 39 -11.80 0.54 -3.89
C MET A 39 -11.69 1.97 -4.40
N THR A 40 -12.42 2.88 -3.76
CA THR A 40 -12.21 4.31 -3.93
C THR A 40 -10.95 4.73 -3.16
N ARG A 41 -10.46 5.95 -3.43
CA ARG A 41 -9.37 6.55 -2.64
C ARG A 41 -9.67 6.51 -1.14
N ALA A 42 -10.88 6.91 -0.75
CA ALA A 42 -11.28 6.95 0.65
C ALA A 42 -11.29 5.56 1.28
N GLU A 43 -11.84 4.57 0.60
CA GLU A 43 -11.88 3.19 1.09
C GLU A 43 -10.49 2.61 1.28
N TYR A 44 -9.60 2.83 0.30
CA TYR A 44 -8.22 2.36 0.40
C TYR A 44 -7.47 3.06 1.53
N THR A 45 -7.57 4.38 1.59
CA THR A 45 -6.89 5.19 2.61
C THR A 45 -7.37 4.82 4.02
N ASP A 46 -8.68 4.59 4.19
CA ASP A 46 -9.24 4.17 5.48
C ASP A 46 -8.73 2.77 5.89
N ALA A 47 -8.62 1.84 4.94
CA ALA A 47 -8.09 0.51 5.22
C ALA A 47 -6.62 0.57 5.67
N VAL A 48 -5.80 1.36 4.97
CA VAL A 48 -4.40 1.58 5.33
C VAL A 48 -4.29 2.24 6.69
N LYS A 49 -5.09 3.27 6.94
CA LYS A 49 -5.14 3.99 8.23
C LYS A 49 -5.44 3.04 9.38
N GLY A 50 -6.47 2.20 9.23
CA GLY A 50 -6.84 1.25 10.27
C GLY A 50 -5.69 0.32 10.63
N MET A 51 -4.98 -0.18 9.63
CA MET A 51 -3.83 -1.05 9.84
C MET A 51 -2.66 -0.30 10.50
N LEU A 52 -2.31 0.88 10.00
CA LEU A 52 -1.16 1.65 10.49
C LEU A 52 -1.37 2.18 11.91
N LEU A 53 -2.58 2.61 12.26
CA LEU A 53 -2.86 3.13 13.61
C LEU A 53 -2.87 2.02 14.66
N THR A 54 -3.16 0.78 14.26
CA THR A 54 -3.21 -0.36 15.18
C THR A 54 -1.82 -0.96 15.40
N ALA A 55 -0.95 -0.90 14.39
CA ALA A 55 0.39 -1.46 14.48
C ALA A 55 1.28 -0.64 15.42
N SER A 56 2.00 -1.30 16.31
CA SER A 56 2.94 -0.66 17.22
C SER A 56 4.23 -0.23 16.51
N THR A 57 4.72 -1.05 15.57
CA THR A 57 5.86 -0.71 14.71
C THR A 57 5.62 -1.21 13.30
N ARG A 58 6.31 -0.59 12.35
CA ARG A 58 6.18 -0.90 10.92
C ARG A 58 7.54 -0.90 10.26
N LYS A 59 7.79 -1.91 9.45
CA LYS A 59 8.91 -1.94 8.52
C LYS A 59 8.35 -2.06 7.11
N VAL A 60 8.79 -1.20 6.22
CA VAL A 60 8.44 -1.26 4.80
C VAL A 60 9.74 -1.11 4.03
N GLU A 61 10.09 -2.14 3.27
CA GLU A 61 11.34 -2.18 2.52
C GLU A 61 11.04 -2.33 1.03
N ILE A 62 11.54 -1.42 0.22
CA ILE A 62 11.43 -1.51 -1.23
C ILE A 62 12.59 -2.40 -1.71
N ILE A 63 12.25 -3.58 -2.22
CA ILE A 63 13.24 -4.54 -2.74
C ILE A 63 13.68 -4.14 -4.14
N GLY A 64 12.74 -3.69 -4.96
CA GLY A 64 13.00 -3.26 -6.32
C GLY A 64 11.89 -2.36 -6.82
N ILE A 65 12.22 -1.50 -7.78
CA ILE A 65 11.26 -0.57 -8.36
C ILE A 65 11.64 -0.33 -9.82
N ILE A 66 10.66 -0.46 -10.70
CA ILE A 66 10.83 -0.22 -12.13
C ILE A 66 9.74 0.73 -12.62
N CYS A 67 10.05 1.49 -13.66
CA CYS A 67 9.13 2.45 -14.23
C CYS A 67 9.17 2.38 -15.75
N GLU A 68 8.00 2.34 -16.35
CA GLU A 68 7.84 2.49 -17.79
C GLU A 68 6.69 3.47 -18.04
N GLY A 69 7.03 4.62 -18.60
CA GLY A 69 6.05 5.68 -18.82
C GLY A 69 5.41 6.14 -17.52
N ASP A 70 4.08 6.10 -17.48
CA ASP A 70 3.29 6.51 -16.32
C ASP A 70 3.15 5.40 -15.26
N THR A 71 3.66 4.20 -15.54
CA THR A 71 3.46 3.04 -14.68
C THR A 71 4.73 2.69 -13.91
N VAL A 72 4.58 2.52 -12.60
CA VAL A 72 5.66 2.12 -11.70
C VAL A 72 5.26 0.83 -11.02
N ALA A 73 6.15 -0.16 -11.02
CA ALA A 73 5.96 -1.39 -10.27
C ALA A 73 7.00 -1.46 -9.15
N ALA A 74 6.56 -1.81 -7.95
CA ALA A 74 7.42 -1.90 -6.79
C ALA A 74 7.24 -3.25 -6.09
N GLU A 75 8.36 -3.93 -5.85
CA GLU A 75 8.39 -5.09 -4.99
C GLU A 75 8.71 -4.63 -3.58
N VAL A 76 7.85 -4.98 -2.62
CA VAL A 76 7.91 -4.45 -1.26
C VAL A 76 7.80 -5.59 -0.26
N ARG A 77 8.60 -5.53 0.79
CA ARG A 77 8.47 -6.42 1.94
C ARG A 77 8.03 -5.59 3.13
N SER A 78 6.98 -6.03 3.82
CA SER A 78 6.53 -5.32 5.01
C SER A 78 6.45 -6.25 6.23
N GLU A 79 6.61 -5.65 7.39
CA GLU A 79 6.50 -6.30 8.67
C GLU A 79 5.82 -5.34 9.64
N LEU A 80 4.65 -5.73 10.12
CA LEU A 80 3.86 -4.93 11.05
C LEU A 80 3.78 -5.68 12.38
N HIS A 81 4.05 -4.97 13.47
CA HIS A 81 3.98 -5.53 14.82
C HIS A 81 2.70 -5.05 15.49
N PHE A 82 1.93 -5.99 15.99
CA PHE A 82 0.69 -5.75 16.76
C PHE A 82 0.89 -6.38 18.14
N GLY A 83 1.57 -5.63 19.04
CA GLY A 83 2.01 -6.22 20.31
C GLY A 83 3.05 -7.29 20.05
N ASP A 84 2.78 -8.52 20.52
CA ASP A 84 3.66 -9.66 20.33
C ASP A 84 3.42 -10.40 19.01
N SER A 85 2.38 -10.02 18.27
CA SER A 85 2.04 -10.65 16.99
C SER A 85 2.70 -9.89 15.84
N ILE A 86 3.21 -10.63 14.87
CA ILE A 86 3.89 -10.05 13.71
C ILE A 86 3.18 -10.50 12.44
N TYR A 87 2.74 -9.51 11.64
CA TYR A 87 2.26 -9.75 10.29
C TYR A 87 3.37 -9.38 9.32
N ALA A 88 3.89 -10.36 8.58
CA ALA A 88 4.89 -10.15 7.56
C ALA A 88 4.37 -10.64 6.22
N ASN A 89 4.55 -9.84 5.18
CA ASN A 89 4.09 -10.19 3.84
C ASN A 89 4.97 -9.54 2.77
N GLU A 90 4.84 -10.04 1.56
CA GLU A 90 5.50 -9.49 0.39
C GLU A 90 4.44 -8.98 -0.56
N TYR A 91 4.70 -7.82 -1.14
CA TYR A 91 3.77 -7.11 -2.01
C TYR A 91 4.42 -6.84 -3.35
N HIS A 92 3.62 -6.88 -4.40
CA HIS A 92 4.00 -6.38 -5.70
C HIS A 92 2.94 -5.38 -6.12
N ASP A 93 3.26 -4.10 -6.02
CA ASP A 93 2.31 -3.03 -6.24
C ASP A 93 2.57 -2.34 -7.56
N LEU A 94 1.49 -1.96 -8.23
CA LEU A 94 1.56 -1.24 -9.49
C LEU A 94 0.86 0.09 -9.33
N PHE A 95 1.53 1.16 -9.76
CA PHE A 95 1.01 2.53 -9.64
C PHE A 95 0.96 3.18 -11.01
N VAL A 96 -0.15 3.82 -11.33
CA VAL A 96 -0.24 4.71 -12.49
C VAL A 96 -0.19 6.13 -11.98
N ILE A 97 0.75 6.92 -12.51
CA ILE A 97 1.03 8.28 -12.04
C ILE A 97 0.84 9.26 -13.20
N ARG A 98 0.08 10.34 -12.95
CA ARG A 98 -0.10 11.43 -13.88
C ARG A 98 -0.04 12.75 -13.14
N ASP A 99 0.67 13.72 -13.72
CA ASP A 99 0.80 15.05 -13.14
C ASP A 99 1.25 15.04 -11.68
N GLY A 100 2.15 14.10 -11.35
CA GLY A 100 2.71 13.99 -10.02
C GLY A 100 1.83 13.32 -8.97
N LEU A 101 0.70 12.75 -9.37
CA LEU A 101 -0.24 12.10 -8.46
C LEU A 101 -0.53 10.66 -8.90
N ILE A 102 -0.77 9.81 -7.91
CA ILE A 102 -1.22 8.44 -8.17
C ILE A 102 -2.69 8.50 -8.57
N VAL A 103 -2.99 8.02 -9.79
CA VAL A 103 -4.37 8.00 -10.30
C VAL A 103 -4.99 6.61 -10.21
N HIS A 104 -4.19 5.56 -10.14
CA HIS A 104 -4.66 4.19 -9.97
C HIS A 104 -3.55 3.36 -9.33
N GLY A 105 -3.93 2.44 -8.46
CA GLY A 105 -3.03 1.49 -7.84
C GLY A 105 -3.60 0.08 -7.88
N ARG A 106 -2.71 -0.90 -7.96
CA ARG A 106 -3.05 -2.31 -7.85
C ARG A 106 -2.11 -2.95 -6.84
N GLU A 107 -2.66 -3.69 -5.90
CA GLU A 107 -1.89 -4.26 -4.81
C GLU A 107 -2.05 -5.78 -4.81
N TYR A 108 -0.93 -6.48 -4.91
CA TYR A 108 -0.85 -7.95 -4.90
C TYR A 108 -0.01 -8.40 -3.72
N PHE A 109 -0.47 -9.41 -3.02
CA PHE A 109 0.23 -9.99 -1.89
C PHE A 109 -0.24 -11.41 -1.64
N ASP A 110 0.38 -12.10 -0.70
CA ASP A 110 -0.02 -13.44 -0.31
C ASP A 110 -1.28 -13.37 0.57
N THR A 111 -2.43 -13.73 -0.02
CA THR A 111 -3.72 -13.69 0.66
C THR A 111 -3.82 -14.73 1.78
N ASN A 112 -3.06 -15.82 1.70
CA ASN A 112 -3.03 -16.82 2.77
C ASN A 112 -2.42 -16.25 4.05
N LYS A 113 -1.38 -15.42 3.93
CA LYS A 113 -0.77 -14.76 5.10
C LYS A 113 -1.73 -13.76 5.75
N VAL A 114 -2.50 -13.04 4.93
CA VAL A 114 -3.54 -12.13 5.43
C VAL A 114 -4.60 -12.92 6.19
N ALA A 115 -5.14 -13.97 5.59
CA ALA A 115 -6.16 -14.80 6.21
C ALA A 115 -5.66 -15.46 7.49
N ALA A 116 -4.42 -15.94 7.51
CA ALA A 116 -3.82 -16.58 8.69
C ALA A 116 -3.67 -15.60 9.85
N PHE A 117 -3.39 -14.33 9.58
CA PHE A 117 -3.17 -13.33 10.63
C PHE A 117 -4.46 -12.62 11.05
N PHE A 118 -5.23 -12.13 10.08
CA PHE A 118 -6.43 -11.32 10.33
C PHE A 118 -7.74 -12.12 10.30
N GLY A 119 -7.69 -13.39 9.88
CA GLY A 119 -8.87 -14.20 9.65
C GLY A 119 -9.37 -14.11 8.20
N PRO A 120 -10.38 -14.91 7.82
CA PRO A 120 -10.91 -14.90 6.46
C PRO A 120 -11.36 -13.50 6.05
N GLN A 121 -11.03 -13.11 4.80
CA GLN A 121 -11.39 -11.83 4.24
C GLN A 121 -12.64 -11.97 3.36
N GLY A 122 -13.40 -10.88 3.23
CA GLY A 122 -14.57 -10.83 2.36
C GLY A 122 -15.85 -11.38 2.96
N GLU A 123 -15.90 -11.52 4.25
CA GLU A 123 -17.11 -11.95 4.96
C GLU A 123 -17.89 -10.79 5.54
#